data_966a5a0242a3bf123175c6ad22356ddf
#
_entry.id   966a5a0242a3bf123175c6ad22356ddf
#
_cell.length_a   1.000
_cell.length_b   1.000
_cell.length_c   1.000
_cell.angle_alpha   90.00
_cell.angle_beta   90.00
_cell.angle_gamma   90.00
#
_symmetry.space_group_name_H-M   'P 1'
#
loop_
_entity.id
_entity.type
_entity.pdbx_description
1 polymer ?
#
loop_
_entity_poly.entity_id
_entity_poly.type
_entity_poly.pdbx_seq_one_letter_code
_entity_poly.pdbx_strand_id
1 'polypeptide(L)'
;MELKLGEKQTLVIVKKVEFGVYLATKEAPEDKVLLPAKQVPAGAKVGDEVEVFLYRDSSDRLIATIRTPKLIMGQVALLTVVQIGKVGAFLDWGLEKDLFLPFKQQTRKVKAGDQVLASLYIDKSGRLCATMNVYEQLRTDSPYKKDDMVTGRIYEISKNFGAFVAVDDCFSALIPKKELFGATEPPKIGERVTARVVKVLEDGKLTLSIREKAYLQIQKDAEKIERLLDSYEGSLPFNDKAAPEVIAHETGMSKNEFKRAVGHLLKEGKIQITEKNIRRVRG
;
A
#
# COMPACT_ATOMS: atom_id res chain seq x y z
N MET A 1 11.26 2.84 34.24
CA MET A 1 10.77 2.52 32.86
C MET A 1 11.84 1.68 32.19
N GLU A 2 11.51 0.58 31.54
CA GLU A 2 12.48 -0.32 30.91
C GLU A 2 12.98 0.23 29.57
N LEU A 3 14.22 -0.07 29.17
CA LEU A 3 14.78 0.31 27.86
C LEU A 3 14.06 -0.43 26.74
N LYS A 4 13.43 0.29 25.81
CA LYS A 4 12.61 -0.26 24.75
C LYS A 4 13.35 -0.35 23.43
N LEU A 5 13.62 -1.57 23.00
CA LEU A 5 14.27 -1.87 21.73
C LEU A 5 13.35 -1.51 20.54
N GLY A 6 13.87 -0.79 19.54
CA GLY A 6 13.11 -0.41 18.36
C GLY A 6 12.22 0.82 18.51
N GLU A 7 12.32 1.53 19.62
CA GLU A 7 11.55 2.74 19.91
C GLU A 7 12.45 3.95 20.13
N LYS A 8 11.92 5.14 19.84
CA LYS A 8 12.49 6.41 20.29
C LYS A 8 12.08 6.65 21.73
N GLN A 9 13.04 7.07 22.54
CA GLN A 9 12.82 7.39 23.94
C GLN A 9 13.82 8.42 24.45
N THR A 10 13.42 9.20 25.45
CA THR A 10 14.28 10.18 26.11
C THR A 10 15.00 9.52 27.29
N LEU A 11 16.32 9.52 27.27
CA LEU A 11 17.17 8.97 28.30
C LEU A 11 18.08 10.04 28.87
N VAL A 12 18.58 9.81 30.11
CA VAL A 12 19.46 10.73 30.81
C VAL A 12 20.91 10.26 30.71
N ILE A 13 21.85 11.18 30.50
CA ILE A 13 23.26 10.89 30.53
C ILE A 13 23.67 10.62 32.00
N VAL A 14 24.04 9.38 32.28
CA VAL A 14 24.45 8.96 33.67
C VAL A 14 25.96 8.88 33.84
N LYS A 15 26.73 8.71 32.76
CA LYS A 15 28.20 8.62 32.82
C LYS A 15 28.84 9.01 31.50
N LYS A 16 29.94 9.75 31.53
CA LYS A 16 30.83 10.01 30.38
C LYS A 16 31.98 9.01 30.39
N VAL A 17 32.36 8.56 29.18
CA VAL A 17 33.51 7.69 28.93
C VAL A 17 34.23 8.16 27.67
N GLU A 18 35.41 7.68 27.37
CA GLU A 18 36.23 8.08 26.22
C GLU A 18 35.52 7.80 24.89
N PHE A 19 34.80 6.69 24.79
CA PHE A 19 34.11 6.25 23.56
C PHE A 19 32.63 6.68 23.48
N GLY A 20 32.15 7.56 24.42
CA GLY A 20 30.77 8.07 24.38
C GLY A 20 30.20 8.42 25.73
N VAL A 21 28.86 8.31 25.82
CA VAL A 21 28.15 8.47 27.09
C VAL A 21 27.22 7.29 27.34
N TYR A 22 27.09 6.88 28.59
CA TYR A 22 26.03 5.95 28.98
C TYR A 22 24.77 6.71 29.33
N LEU A 23 23.67 6.22 28.77
CA LEU A 23 22.31 6.71 28.96
C LEU A 23 21.52 5.69 29.76
N ALA A 24 20.59 6.14 30.58
CA ALA A 24 19.66 5.30 31.33
C ALA A 24 18.31 6.01 31.51
N THR A 25 17.31 5.28 31.94
CA THR A 25 16.06 5.90 32.43
C THR A 25 16.26 6.47 33.81
N LYS A 26 15.43 7.44 34.21
CA LYS A 26 15.52 8.05 35.56
C LYS A 26 15.24 7.03 36.68
N GLU A 27 14.36 6.06 36.37
CA GLU A 27 13.91 5.06 37.34
C GLU A 27 14.87 3.86 37.46
N ALA A 28 15.69 3.59 36.43
CA ALA A 28 16.62 2.45 36.41
C ALA A 28 18.01 2.89 35.90
N PRO A 29 18.77 3.65 36.72
CA PRO A 29 20.07 4.18 36.31
C PRO A 29 21.13 3.09 36.12
N GLU A 30 20.87 1.87 36.60
CA GLU A 30 21.77 0.73 36.42
C GLU A 30 21.67 0.11 35.00
N ASP A 31 20.49 0.18 34.37
CA ASP A 31 20.26 -0.30 33.02
C ASP A 31 20.79 0.73 32.02
N LYS A 32 22.04 0.57 31.62
CA LYS A 32 22.77 1.55 30.81
C LYS A 32 22.91 1.11 29.37
N VAL A 33 22.72 2.06 28.46
CA VAL A 33 22.99 1.89 27.03
C VAL A 33 24.01 2.92 26.56
N LEU A 34 24.91 2.53 25.69
CA LEU A 34 25.96 3.42 25.16
C LEU A 34 25.39 4.25 23.99
N LEU A 35 25.63 5.57 24.05
CA LEU A 35 25.57 6.45 22.88
C LEU A 35 27.03 6.77 22.46
N PRO A 36 27.42 6.39 21.20
CA PRO A 36 28.79 6.59 20.74
C PRO A 36 29.22 8.07 20.73
N ALA A 37 30.51 8.34 21.00
CA ALA A 37 31.05 9.69 21.12
C ALA A 37 30.76 10.61 19.94
N LYS A 38 30.77 10.06 18.70
CA LYS A 38 30.44 10.79 17.45
C LYS A 38 28.99 11.30 17.38
N GLN A 39 28.12 10.78 18.25
CA GLN A 39 26.71 11.11 18.29
C GLN A 39 26.30 11.86 19.56
N VAL A 40 27.22 12.10 20.48
CA VAL A 40 26.95 12.89 21.69
C VAL A 40 26.77 14.35 21.31
N PRO A 41 25.66 15.01 21.69
CA PRO A 41 25.50 16.45 21.45
C PRO A 41 26.63 17.29 22.04
N ALA A 42 27.05 18.33 21.29
CA ALA A 42 28.12 19.22 21.76
C ALA A 42 27.71 19.89 23.08
N GLY A 43 28.62 19.87 24.06
CA GLY A 43 28.38 20.47 25.36
C GLY A 43 27.56 19.63 26.35
N ALA A 44 27.06 18.46 25.94
CA ALA A 44 26.24 17.61 26.78
C ALA A 44 26.94 17.21 28.09
N LYS A 45 26.21 17.23 29.22
CA LYS A 45 26.67 16.95 30.57
C LYS A 45 25.92 15.75 31.18
N VAL A 46 26.49 15.16 32.23
CA VAL A 46 25.78 14.20 33.06
C VAL A 46 24.54 14.87 33.66
N GLY A 47 23.38 14.22 33.55
CA GLY A 47 22.08 14.75 33.95
C GLY A 47 21.26 15.30 32.79
N ASP A 48 21.88 15.58 31.64
CA ASP A 48 21.13 16.04 30.44
C ASP A 48 20.29 14.92 29.84
N GLU A 49 19.13 15.28 29.29
CA GLU A 49 18.24 14.38 28.57
C GLU A 49 18.59 14.37 27.08
N VAL A 50 18.56 13.17 26.47
CA VAL A 50 18.81 12.97 25.04
C VAL A 50 17.74 12.05 24.47
N GLU A 51 17.06 12.47 23.38
CA GLU A 51 16.18 11.60 22.63
C GLU A 51 17.03 10.67 21.76
N VAL A 52 16.84 9.37 21.92
CA VAL A 52 17.58 8.34 21.20
C VAL A 52 16.66 7.22 20.73
N PHE A 53 17.11 6.52 19.69
CA PHE A 53 16.55 5.27 19.23
C PHE A 53 17.47 4.12 19.70
N LEU A 54 16.88 3.03 20.20
CA LEU A 54 17.61 1.86 20.64
C LEU A 54 17.57 0.71 19.63
N TYR A 55 18.74 0.20 19.29
CA TYR A 55 18.88 -0.94 18.39
C TYR A 55 20.09 -1.82 18.79
N ARG A 56 20.35 -2.89 18.07
CA ARG A 56 21.54 -3.71 18.28
C ARG A 56 22.57 -3.47 17.18
N ASP A 57 23.83 -3.21 17.59
CA ASP A 57 24.97 -3.01 16.69
C ASP A 57 25.38 -4.30 15.96
N SER A 58 26.44 -4.26 15.14
CA SER A 58 26.97 -5.41 14.40
C SER A 58 27.48 -6.54 15.30
N SER A 59 27.82 -6.24 16.55
CA SER A 59 28.22 -7.21 17.59
C SER A 59 27.06 -7.67 18.46
N ASP A 60 25.82 -7.36 18.07
CA ASP A 60 24.56 -7.71 18.76
C ASP A 60 24.38 -7.07 20.15
N ARG A 61 25.14 -5.98 20.45
CA ARG A 61 25.06 -5.24 21.70
C ARG A 61 23.97 -4.17 21.58
N LEU A 62 23.21 -3.94 22.68
CA LEU A 62 22.27 -2.83 22.74
C LEU A 62 23.04 -1.50 22.69
N ILE A 63 22.62 -0.62 21.77
CA ILE A 63 23.26 0.68 21.53
C ILE A 63 22.19 1.75 21.25
N ALA A 64 22.49 2.97 21.64
CA ALA A 64 21.66 4.15 21.37
C ALA A 64 22.20 4.92 20.15
N THR A 65 21.29 5.56 19.42
CA THR A 65 21.62 6.49 18.34
C THR A 65 20.68 7.69 18.36
N ILE A 66 21.21 8.88 18.05
CA ILE A 66 20.40 10.09 17.79
C ILE A 66 19.87 10.13 16.36
N ARG A 67 20.34 9.24 15.48
CA ARG A 67 19.82 9.15 14.12
C ARG A 67 18.38 8.65 14.14
N THR A 68 17.56 9.22 13.30
CA THR A 68 16.18 8.77 13.11
C THR A 68 16.15 7.68 12.04
N PRO A 69 15.83 6.41 12.38
CA PRO A 69 15.64 5.39 11.37
C PRO A 69 14.38 5.67 10.54
N LYS A 70 14.32 5.11 9.33
CA LYS A 70 13.14 5.20 8.45
C LYS A 70 11.94 4.41 8.97
N LEU A 71 12.17 3.54 9.96
CA LEU A 71 11.17 2.63 10.52
C LEU A 71 11.40 2.43 12.00
N ILE A 72 10.34 2.59 12.80
CA ILE A 72 10.34 2.30 14.24
C ILE A 72 9.26 1.27 14.57
N MET A 73 9.28 0.71 15.78
CA MET A 73 8.30 -0.28 16.23
C MET A 73 6.86 0.26 16.13
N GLY A 74 5.95 -0.59 15.66
CA GLY A 74 4.53 -0.22 15.49
C GLY A 74 4.22 0.63 14.23
N GLN A 75 5.21 0.86 13.38
CA GLN A 75 5.05 1.59 12.12
C GLN A 75 5.31 0.71 10.90
N VAL A 76 4.92 1.21 9.75
CA VAL A 76 5.19 0.65 8.45
C VAL A 76 5.97 1.68 7.63
N ALA A 77 6.98 1.23 6.89
CA ALA A 77 7.74 2.08 5.98
C ALA A 77 8.17 1.33 4.72
N LEU A 78 8.35 2.08 3.65
CA LEU A 78 8.92 1.59 2.40
C LEU A 78 10.45 1.62 2.51
N LEU A 79 11.09 0.44 2.47
CA LEU A 79 12.53 0.28 2.59
C LEU A 79 13.11 -0.34 1.33
N THR A 80 14.36 0.00 1.02
CA THR A 80 15.08 -0.55 -0.15
C THR A 80 15.89 -1.77 0.27
N VAL A 81 15.79 -2.85 -0.51
CA VAL A 81 16.63 -4.04 -0.36
C VAL A 81 18.04 -3.70 -0.86
N VAL A 82 19.02 -3.75 0.02
CA VAL A 82 20.43 -3.48 -0.29
C VAL A 82 21.10 -4.74 -0.81
N GLN A 83 20.88 -5.87 -0.11
CA GLN A 83 21.59 -7.11 -0.36
C GLN A 83 20.73 -8.33 -0.05
N ILE A 84 20.98 -9.43 -0.76
CA ILE A 84 20.41 -10.74 -0.46
C ILE A 84 21.49 -11.61 0.15
N GLY A 85 21.22 -12.16 1.34
CA GLY A 85 22.07 -13.09 2.03
C GLY A 85 21.57 -14.55 1.94
N LYS A 86 22.24 -15.47 2.63
CA LYS A 86 21.91 -16.92 2.62
C LYS A 86 20.56 -17.25 3.29
N VAL A 87 20.07 -16.40 4.23
CA VAL A 87 18.88 -16.69 5.06
C VAL A 87 17.81 -15.58 5.01
N GLY A 88 18.06 -14.52 4.23
CA GLY A 88 17.16 -13.40 4.07
C GLY A 88 17.78 -12.27 3.29
N ALA A 89 17.11 -11.12 3.31
CA ALA A 89 17.55 -9.88 2.69
C ALA A 89 17.95 -8.86 3.77
N PHE A 90 18.66 -7.83 3.36
CA PHE A 90 19.04 -6.70 4.20
C PHE A 90 18.45 -5.42 3.61
N LEU A 91 17.85 -4.60 4.46
CA LEU A 91 17.12 -3.39 4.09
C LEU A 91 17.84 -2.15 4.62
N ASP A 92 17.98 -1.13 3.78
CA ASP A 92 18.39 0.20 4.21
C ASP A 92 17.26 0.87 4.99
N TRP A 93 17.47 1.03 6.28
CA TRP A 93 16.54 1.74 7.17
C TRP A 93 17.14 3.00 7.79
N GLY A 94 18.30 3.47 7.27
CA GLY A 94 18.94 4.74 7.66
C GLY A 94 19.91 4.63 8.83
N LEU A 95 20.20 3.45 9.35
CA LEU A 95 21.22 3.19 10.36
C LEU A 95 22.44 2.49 9.75
N GLU A 96 23.55 2.43 10.51
CA GLU A 96 24.81 1.83 10.03
C GLU A 96 24.69 0.33 9.74
N LYS A 97 23.90 -0.38 10.53
CA LYS A 97 23.59 -1.80 10.31
C LYS A 97 22.27 -1.92 9.57
N ASP A 98 22.29 -2.56 8.40
CA ASP A 98 21.09 -2.85 7.65
C ASP A 98 20.12 -3.74 8.43
N LEU A 99 18.81 -3.52 8.21
CA LEU A 99 17.77 -4.27 8.87
C LEU A 99 17.56 -5.62 8.19
N PHE A 100 17.63 -6.70 8.96
CA PHE A 100 17.49 -8.06 8.44
C PHE A 100 16.01 -8.41 8.18
N LEU A 101 15.71 -8.91 6.96
CA LEU A 101 14.43 -9.43 6.52
C LEU A 101 14.53 -10.92 6.22
N PRO A 102 14.20 -11.83 7.15
CA PRO A 102 14.24 -13.27 6.93
C PRO A 102 13.39 -13.73 5.75
N PHE A 103 13.79 -14.77 5.02
CA PHE A 103 12.97 -15.31 3.92
C PHE A 103 11.55 -15.69 4.35
N LYS A 104 11.37 -16.19 5.58
CA LYS A 104 10.05 -16.56 6.15
C LYS A 104 9.13 -15.35 6.40
N GLN A 105 9.69 -14.15 6.40
CA GLN A 105 8.97 -12.89 6.63
C GLN A 105 8.71 -12.12 5.32
N GLN A 106 9.03 -12.71 4.18
CA GLN A 106 8.81 -12.13 2.86
C GLN A 106 7.50 -12.67 2.26
N THR A 107 6.62 -11.78 1.81
CA THR A 107 5.38 -12.12 1.10
C THR A 107 5.61 -12.43 -0.38
N ARG A 108 6.78 -12.05 -0.93
CA ARG A 108 7.28 -12.39 -2.26
C ARG A 108 8.79 -12.52 -2.24
N LYS A 109 9.37 -13.18 -3.24
CA LYS A 109 10.83 -13.14 -3.46
C LYS A 109 11.24 -11.71 -3.80
N VAL A 110 12.32 -11.24 -3.19
CA VAL A 110 12.88 -9.91 -3.39
C VAL A 110 14.30 -10.01 -3.96
N LYS A 111 14.76 -8.94 -4.62
CA LYS A 111 16.11 -8.77 -5.16
C LYS A 111 16.68 -7.43 -4.71
N ALA A 112 18.00 -7.25 -4.79
CA ALA A 112 18.64 -5.97 -4.51
C ALA A 112 18.06 -4.86 -5.40
N GLY A 113 17.82 -3.69 -4.83
CA GLY A 113 17.14 -2.56 -5.46
C GLY A 113 15.61 -2.57 -5.34
N ASP A 114 14.99 -3.69 -4.95
CA ASP A 114 13.53 -3.70 -4.72
C ASP A 114 13.16 -2.80 -3.55
N GLN A 115 12.00 -2.16 -3.68
CA GLN A 115 11.34 -1.50 -2.56
C GLN A 115 10.30 -2.44 -1.94
N VAL A 116 10.31 -2.55 -0.63
CA VAL A 116 9.39 -3.40 0.14
C VAL A 116 8.74 -2.60 1.28
N LEU A 117 7.45 -2.78 1.45
CA LEU A 117 6.75 -2.29 2.62
C LEU A 117 7.05 -3.24 3.77
N ALA A 118 7.55 -2.70 4.88
CA ALA A 118 7.99 -3.50 6.01
C ALA A 118 7.60 -2.86 7.35
N SER A 119 7.49 -3.69 8.37
CA SER A 119 7.40 -3.31 9.78
C SER A 119 8.47 -3.99 10.59
N LEU A 120 8.69 -3.53 11.83
CA LEU A 120 9.62 -4.15 12.78
C LEU A 120 8.93 -5.22 13.62
N TYR A 121 9.68 -6.26 13.94
CA TYR A 121 9.37 -7.20 15.02
C TYR A 121 10.64 -7.63 15.72
N ILE A 122 10.50 -8.12 16.96
CA ILE A 122 11.59 -8.70 17.72
C ILE A 122 11.55 -10.21 17.55
N ASP A 123 12.62 -10.80 17.05
CA ASP A 123 12.71 -12.24 16.87
C ASP A 123 12.91 -12.99 18.19
N LYS A 124 12.85 -14.33 18.17
CA LYS A 124 13.04 -15.17 19.37
C LYS A 124 14.40 -15.01 20.06
N SER A 125 15.39 -14.44 19.38
CA SER A 125 16.72 -14.15 19.93
C SER A 125 16.84 -12.72 20.45
N GLY A 126 15.75 -11.94 20.49
CA GLY A 126 15.72 -10.57 20.97
C GLY A 126 16.32 -9.55 20.01
N ARG A 127 16.35 -9.84 18.69
CA ARG A 127 16.89 -8.93 17.67
C ARG A 127 15.76 -8.26 16.89
N LEU A 128 15.97 -7.00 16.52
CA LEU A 128 15.09 -6.30 15.58
C LEU A 128 15.25 -6.91 14.17
N CYS A 129 14.13 -7.29 13.59
CA CYS A 129 14.03 -7.80 12.23
C CYS A 129 12.88 -7.13 11.50
N ALA A 130 12.95 -7.13 10.17
CA ALA A 130 11.85 -6.69 9.32
C ALA A 130 10.89 -7.84 9.00
N THR A 131 9.63 -7.49 8.81
CA THR A 131 8.62 -8.36 8.20
C THR A 131 7.85 -7.62 7.12
N MET A 132 7.50 -8.30 6.04
CA MET A 132 6.59 -7.80 5.01
C MET A 132 5.11 -8.10 5.34
N ASN A 133 4.83 -8.83 6.43
CA ASN A 133 3.48 -9.04 6.94
C ASN A 133 3.06 -7.82 7.76
N VAL A 134 2.57 -6.78 7.07
CA VAL A 134 2.31 -5.45 7.65
C VAL A 134 0.88 -5.22 8.09
N TYR A 135 -0.01 -6.19 7.90
CA TYR A 135 -1.46 -6.04 8.10
C TYR A 135 -1.83 -5.43 9.45
N GLU A 136 -1.24 -5.94 10.54
CA GLU A 136 -1.55 -5.51 11.92
C GLU A 136 -0.98 -4.12 12.28
N GLN A 137 -0.01 -3.61 11.49
CA GLN A 137 0.65 -2.33 11.74
C GLN A 137 0.08 -1.20 10.87
N LEU A 138 -0.79 -1.53 9.92
CA LEU A 138 -1.46 -0.52 9.11
C LEU A 138 -2.56 0.17 9.91
N ARG A 139 -2.59 1.48 9.80
CA ARG A 139 -3.57 2.34 10.47
C ARG A 139 -4.95 2.20 9.85
N THR A 140 -5.98 2.46 10.66
CA THR A 140 -7.39 2.42 10.24
C THR A 140 -8.11 3.77 10.41
N ASP A 141 -7.40 4.78 10.91
CA ASP A 141 -7.89 6.15 11.11
C ASP A 141 -7.61 7.07 9.91
N SER A 142 -7.82 6.56 8.70
CA SER A 142 -7.59 7.34 7.49
C SER A 142 -8.53 8.53 7.36
N PRO A 143 -8.09 9.64 6.72
CA PRO A 143 -8.95 10.80 6.48
C PRO A 143 -9.95 10.60 5.34
N TYR A 144 -9.84 9.49 4.61
CA TYR A 144 -10.57 9.24 3.37
C TYR A 144 -12.03 8.90 3.60
N LYS A 145 -12.87 9.33 2.66
CA LYS A 145 -14.32 9.09 2.63
C LYS A 145 -14.72 8.31 1.39
N LYS A 146 -15.95 7.85 1.37
CA LYS A 146 -16.53 7.22 0.18
C LYS A 146 -16.42 8.15 -1.03
N ASP A 147 -16.04 7.58 -2.15
CA ASP A 147 -15.83 8.19 -3.46
C ASP A 147 -14.49 8.95 -3.63
N ASP A 148 -13.68 9.10 -2.58
CA ASP A 148 -12.33 9.63 -2.71
C ASP A 148 -11.44 8.71 -3.58
N MET A 149 -10.56 9.34 -4.36
CA MET A 149 -9.53 8.63 -5.11
C MET A 149 -8.26 8.54 -4.25
N VAL A 150 -7.73 7.35 -4.10
CA VAL A 150 -6.56 7.07 -3.28
C VAL A 150 -5.51 6.30 -4.07
N THR A 151 -4.26 6.47 -3.71
CA THR A 151 -3.15 5.67 -4.24
C THR A 151 -2.59 4.80 -3.12
N GLY A 152 -2.36 3.54 -3.42
CA GLY A 152 -1.82 2.60 -2.43
C GLY A 152 -0.93 1.56 -3.07
N ARG A 153 -0.28 0.76 -2.24
CA ARG A 153 0.61 -0.33 -2.64
C ARG A 153 0.00 -1.67 -2.25
N ILE A 154 -0.04 -2.59 -3.20
CA ILE A 154 -0.45 -3.97 -2.93
C ILE A 154 0.68 -4.65 -2.16
N TYR A 155 0.40 -5.12 -0.95
CA TYR A 155 1.38 -5.84 -0.13
C TYR A 155 1.10 -7.34 0.00
N GLU A 156 -0.17 -7.74 -0.26
CA GLU A 156 -0.59 -9.14 -0.23
C GLU A 156 -1.74 -9.39 -1.20
N ILE A 157 -1.80 -10.60 -1.79
CA ILE A 157 -2.92 -11.05 -2.62
C ILE A 157 -3.45 -12.37 -2.06
N SER A 158 -4.70 -12.34 -1.62
CA SER A 158 -5.42 -13.50 -1.11
C SER A 158 -6.35 -14.08 -2.17
N LYS A 159 -6.32 -15.41 -2.33
CA LYS A 159 -7.24 -16.12 -3.23
C LYS A 159 -8.70 -15.97 -2.82
N ASN A 160 -8.98 -15.74 -1.54
CA ASN A 160 -10.34 -15.67 -0.99
C ASN A 160 -10.85 -14.24 -0.90
N PHE A 161 -10.02 -13.28 -0.49
CA PHE A 161 -10.44 -11.91 -0.17
C PHE A 161 -10.20 -10.92 -1.31
N GLY A 162 -9.08 -11.02 -2.01
CA GLY A 162 -8.65 -10.06 -3.03
C GLY A 162 -7.26 -9.49 -2.77
N ALA A 163 -7.01 -8.23 -3.14
CA ALA A 163 -5.72 -7.58 -2.95
C ALA A 163 -5.75 -6.66 -1.73
N PHE A 164 -4.87 -6.91 -0.77
CA PHE A 164 -4.65 -6.03 0.36
C PHE A 164 -3.74 -4.88 -0.04
N VAL A 165 -4.14 -3.67 0.30
CA VAL A 165 -3.50 -2.43 -0.13
C VAL A 165 -3.17 -1.58 1.08
N ALA A 166 -1.96 -1.04 1.11
CA ALA A 166 -1.57 0.02 2.02
C ALA A 166 -1.76 1.36 1.30
N VAL A 167 -2.84 2.06 1.57
CA VAL A 167 -3.10 3.41 1.05
C VAL A 167 -2.11 4.36 1.70
N ASP A 168 -1.43 5.19 0.88
CA ASP A 168 -0.32 6.08 1.28
C ASP A 168 0.81 5.34 2.02
N ASP A 169 0.99 4.05 1.72
CA ASP A 169 1.91 3.15 2.43
C ASP A 169 1.66 3.09 3.97
N CYS A 170 0.45 3.44 4.44
CA CYS A 170 0.11 3.66 5.85
C CYS A 170 -1.25 3.08 6.26
N PHE A 171 -2.31 3.23 5.45
CA PHE A 171 -3.68 2.89 5.86
C PHE A 171 -4.15 1.56 5.27
N SER A 172 -4.85 0.78 6.09
CA SER A 172 -5.36 -0.55 5.73
C SER A 172 -6.54 -0.47 4.75
N ALA A 173 -6.40 -1.16 3.62
CA ALA A 173 -7.43 -1.22 2.60
C ALA A 173 -7.48 -2.58 1.90
N LEU A 174 -8.63 -2.91 1.30
CA LEU A 174 -8.86 -4.12 0.52
C LEU A 174 -9.53 -3.77 -0.80
N ILE A 175 -8.99 -4.28 -1.91
CA ILE A 175 -9.70 -4.43 -3.18
C ILE A 175 -10.32 -5.82 -3.18
N PRO A 176 -11.66 -5.96 -3.07
CA PRO A 176 -12.31 -7.26 -3.02
C PRO A 176 -12.03 -8.08 -4.29
N LYS A 177 -11.98 -9.40 -4.16
CA LYS A 177 -11.74 -10.32 -5.28
C LYS A 177 -12.63 -10.06 -6.50
N LYS A 178 -13.91 -9.75 -6.29
CA LYS A 178 -14.86 -9.43 -7.37
C LYS A 178 -14.46 -8.22 -8.22
N GLU A 179 -13.71 -7.28 -7.64
CA GLU A 179 -13.21 -6.09 -8.34
C GLU A 179 -12.00 -6.40 -9.22
N LEU A 180 -11.30 -7.51 -8.95
CA LEU A 180 -10.12 -7.95 -9.70
C LEU A 180 -10.51 -8.76 -10.95
N PHE A 181 -11.74 -9.27 -11.04
CA PHE A 181 -12.22 -10.00 -12.22
C PHE A 181 -12.43 -9.04 -13.39
N GLY A 182 -11.83 -9.37 -14.54
CA GLY A 182 -11.94 -8.56 -15.76
C GLY A 182 -10.92 -7.42 -15.85
N ALA A 183 -9.97 -7.32 -14.95
CA ALA A 183 -8.79 -6.50 -15.15
C ALA A 183 -7.94 -7.11 -16.28
N THR A 184 -7.46 -6.27 -17.19
CA THR A 184 -6.62 -6.70 -18.33
C THR A 184 -5.34 -7.38 -17.87
N GLU A 185 -4.80 -6.93 -16.72
CA GLU A 185 -3.68 -7.58 -16.03
C GLU A 185 -4.00 -7.75 -14.55
N PRO A 186 -3.72 -8.93 -13.96
CA PRO A 186 -3.89 -9.12 -12.53
C PRO A 186 -2.85 -8.27 -11.78
N PRO A 187 -3.24 -7.57 -10.70
CA PRO A 187 -2.34 -6.76 -9.92
C PRO A 187 -1.26 -7.62 -9.25
N LYS A 188 -0.06 -7.06 -9.05
CA LYS A 188 1.11 -7.75 -8.47
C LYS A 188 1.48 -7.16 -7.11
N ILE A 189 2.01 -8.00 -6.22
CA ILE A 189 2.54 -7.54 -4.92
C ILE A 189 3.71 -6.57 -5.17
N GLY A 190 3.67 -5.42 -4.49
CA GLY A 190 4.61 -4.31 -4.63
C GLY A 190 4.18 -3.24 -5.63
N GLU A 191 3.16 -3.51 -6.45
CA GLU A 191 2.63 -2.55 -7.42
C GLU A 191 1.83 -1.44 -6.73
N ARG A 192 1.93 -0.22 -7.28
CA ARG A 192 1.06 0.91 -6.90
C ARG A 192 -0.21 0.89 -7.72
N VAL A 193 -1.33 1.07 -7.05
CA VAL A 193 -2.65 1.15 -7.67
C VAL A 193 -3.33 2.44 -7.26
N THR A 194 -4.05 3.04 -8.22
CA THR A 194 -5.00 4.11 -7.94
C THR A 194 -6.40 3.51 -7.91
N ALA A 195 -7.13 3.76 -6.84
CA ALA A 195 -8.43 3.15 -6.62
C ALA A 195 -9.38 4.15 -5.95
N ARG A 196 -10.67 3.90 -6.08
CA ARG A 196 -11.70 4.70 -5.43
C ARG A 196 -12.17 4.02 -4.14
N VAL A 197 -12.35 4.79 -3.08
CA VAL A 197 -12.96 4.31 -1.83
C VAL A 197 -14.45 4.05 -2.08
N VAL A 198 -14.85 2.79 -1.94
CA VAL A 198 -16.27 2.37 -2.05
C VAL A 198 -16.97 2.46 -0.71
N LYS A 199 -16.26 2.10 0.34
CA LYS A 199 -16.79 2.07 1.70
C LYS A 199 -15.65 2.26 2.72
N VAL A 200 -15.93 2.98 3.78
CA VAL A 200 -15.16 2.95 5.03
C VAL A 200 -15.90 2.03 5.98
N LEU A 201 -15.22 1.01 6.50
CA LEU A 201 -15.78 0.04 7.42
C LEU A 201 -15.88 0.63 8.84
N GLU A 202 -16.63 -0.01 9.74
CA GLU A 202 -16.78 0.43 11.13
C GLU A 202 -15.45 0.45 11.90
N ASP A 203 -14.53 -0.47 11.56
CA ASP A 203 -13.17 -0.51 12.09
C ASP A 203 -12.20 0.47 11.40
N GLY A 204 -12.69 1.31 10.49
CA GLY A 204 -11.93 2.35 9.77
C GLY A 204 -11.16 1.84 8.55
N LYS A 205 -11.13 0.54 8.28
CA LYS A 205 -10.51 0.00 7.07
C LYS A 205 -11.27 0.40 5.81
N LEU A 206 -10.54 0.57 4.71
CA LEU A 206 -11.11 1.01 3.44
C LEU A 206 -11.42 -0.19 2.53
N THR A 207 -12.58 -0.13 1.87
CA THR A 207 -12.88 -1.01 0.73
C THR A 207 -12.69 -0.21 -0.55
N LEU A 208 -11.88 -0.73 -1.46
CA LEU A 208 -11.49 -0.04 -2.69
C LEU A 208 -12.07 -0.71 -3.94
N SER A 209 -12.23 0.09 -5.01
CA SER A 209 -12.51 -0.40 -6.36
C SER A 209 -11.53 0.24 -7.35
N ILE A 210 -10.95 -0.57 -8.21
CA ILE A 210 -10.14 -0.13 -9.35
C ILE A 210 -11.00 0.09 -10.60
N ARG A 211 -12.29 -0.25 -10.53
CA ARG A 211 -13.24 -0.05 -11.62
C ARG A 211 -13.79 1.37 -11.62
N GLU A 212 -13.95 1.94 -12.78
CA GLU A 212 -14.69 3.19 -12.92
C GLU A 212 -16.12 3.03 -12.39
N LYS A 213 -16.72 4.12 -11.91
CA LYS A 213 -18.14 4.12 -11.52
C LYS A 213 -18.97 3.58 -12.71
N ALA A 214 -19.89 2.67 -12.45
CA ALA A 214 -20.68 2.03 -13.49
C ALA A 214 -21.34 3.01 -14.45
N TYR A 215 -21.76 4.20 -13.96
CA TYR A 215 -22.34 5.22 -14.83
C TYR A 215 -21.32 5.90 -15.76
N LEU A 216 -20.05 6.10 -15.30
CA LEU A 216 -18.98 6.65 -16.14
C LEU A 216 -18.60 5.67 -17.26
N GLN A 217 -18.55 4.38 -16.93
CA GLN A 217 -18.34 3.34 -17.93
C GLN A 217 -19.51 3.30 -18.93
N ILE A 218 -20.76 3.40 -18.45
CA ILE A 218 -21.94 3.45 -19.32
C ILE A 218 -21.88 4.67 -20.25
N GLN A 219 -21.45 5.84 -19.76
CA GLN A 219 -21.27 7.02 -20.62
C GLN A 219 -20.21 6.81 -21.70
N LYS A 220 -19.03 6.28 -21.35
CA LYS A 220 -17.99 5.95 -22.34
C LYS A 220 -18.46 4.92 -23.37
N ASP A 221 -19.18 3.91 -22.91
CA ASP A 221 -19.76 2.90 -23.79
C ASP A 221 -20.83 3.50 -24.69
N ALA A 222 -21.66 4.42 -24.19
CA ALA A 222 -22.65 5.17 -24.94
C ALA A 222 -22.00 6.05 -26.04
N GLU A 223 -20.93 6.79 -25.70
CA GLU A 223 -20.16 7.57 -26.68
C GLU A 223 -19.56 6.72 -27.78
N LYS A 224 -19.10 5.49 -27.47
CA LYS A 224 -18.62 4.55 -28.50
C LYS A 224 -19.75 4.14 -29.43
N ILE A 225 -20.96 3.88 -28.91
CA ILE A 225 -22.12 3.54 -29.73
C ILE A 225 -22.55 4.73 -30.59
N GLU A 226 -22.48 5.95 -30.08
CA GLU A 226 -22.78 7.17 -30.86
C GLU A 226 -21.81 7.33 -32.04
N ARG A 227 -20.50 7.14 -31.82
CA ARG A 227 -19.47 7.16 -32.89
C ARG A 227 -19.68 6.04 -33.90
N LEU A 228 -20.07 4.86 -33.43
CA LEU A 228 -20.38 3.74 -34.32
C LEU A 228 -21.63 4.05 -35.18
N LEU A 229 -22.68 4.65 -34.61
CA LEU A 229 -23.82 5.14 -35.33
C LEU A 229 -23.43 6.15 -36.44
N ASP A 230 -22.44 7.02 -36.15
CA ASP A 230 -21.96 7.97 -37.17
C ASP A 230 -21.29 7.24 -38.34
N SER A 231 -20.50 6.19 -38.06
CA SER A 231 -19.89 5.37 -39.13
C SER A 231 -20.86 4.55 -39.95
N TYR A 232 -22.04 4.29 -39.41
CA TYR A 232 -23.15 3.56 -40.08
C TYR A 232 -24.29 4.51 -40.56
N GLU A 233 -23.99 5.77 -40.85
CA GLU A 233 -24.96 6.76 -41.35
C GLU A 233 -26.20 6.92 -40.43
N GLY A 234 -26.02 6.70 -39.14
CA GLY A 234 -27.05 6.85 -38.11
C GLY A 234 -27.90 5.59 -37.85
N SER A 235 -27.60 4.42 -38.45
CA SER A 235 -28.34 3.20 -38.23
C SER A 235 -27.45 1.96 -38.15
N LEU A 236 -27.33 1.35 -36.99
CA LEU A 236 -26.61 0.08 -36.81
C LEU A 236 -27.43 -1.07 -37.43
N PRO A 237 -26.81 -2.02 -38.17
CA PRO A 237 -27.50 -3.15 -38.80
C PRO A 237 -27.92 -4.25 -37.82
N PHE A 238 -27.87 -4.02 -36.53
CA PHE A 238 -28.24 -4.95 -35.45
C PHE A 238 -28.85 -4.18 -34.26
N ASN A 239 -29.45 -4.92 -33.33
CA ASN A 239 -30.04 -4.36 -32.11
C ASN A 239 -29.47 -5.04 -30.85
N ASP A 240 -30.06 -4.74 -29.68
CA ASP A 240 -29.67 -5.26 -28.38
C ASP A 240 -29.91 -6.77 -28.20
N LYS A 241 -30.64 -7.41 -29.13
CA LYS A 241 -30.91 -8.86 -29.16
C LYS A 241 -29.89 -9.64 -29.99
N ALA A 242 -29.00 -8.97 -30.73
CA ALA A 242 -27.98 -9.61 -31.55
C ALA A 242 -27.13 -10.61 -30.77
N ALA A 243 -26.49 -11.55 -31.45
CA ALA A 243 -25.62 -12.54 -30.85
C ALA A 243 -24.42 -11.87 -30.16
N PRO A 244 -23.94 -12.42 -29.03
CA PRO A 244 -22.81 -11.84 -28.30
C PRO A 244 -21.57 -11.64 -29.17
N GLU A 245 -21.31 -12.55 -30.09
CA GLU A 245 -20.15 -12.53 -31.02
C GLU A 245 -20.24 -11.34 -31.98
N VAL A 246 -21.44 -11.02 -32.51
CA VAL A 246 -21.66 -9.86 -33.36
C VAL A 246 -21.44 -8.58 -32.61
N ILE A 247 -22.01 -8.47 -31.41
CA ILE A 247 -21.81 -7.27 -30.55
C ILE A 247 -20.35 -7.08 -30.22
N ALA A 248 -19.66 -8.15 -29.82
CA ALA A 248 -18.23 -8.07 -29.45
C ALA A 248 -17.36 -7.67 -30.66
N HIS A 249 -17.63 -8.22 -31.83
CA HIS A 249 -16.92 -7.90 -33.08
C HIS A 249 -17.10 -6.44 -33.48
N GLU A 250 -18.34 -5.96 -33.52
CA GLU A 250 -18.66 -4.62 -34.02
C GLU A 250 -18.37 -3.49 -33.02
N THR A 251 -18.50 -3.76 -31.70
CA THR A 251 -18.42 -2.72 -30.68
C THR A 251 -17.23 -2.86 -29.74
N GLY A 252 -16.61 -4.04 -29.69
CA GLY A 252 -15.59 -4.39 -28.69
C GLY A 252 -16.15 -4.51 -27.26
N MET A 253 -17.48 -4.64 -27.10
CA MET A 253 -18.17 -4.71 -25.80
C MET A 253 -18.78 -6.09 -25.58
N SER A 254 -18.92 -6.49 -24.31
CA SER A 254 -19.78 -7.61 -23.97
C SER A 254 -21.26 -7.24 -24.20
N LYS A 255 -22.11 -8.24 -24.38
CA LYS A 255 -23.57 -8.04 -24.58
C LYS A 255 -24.23 -7.26 -23.43
N ASN A 256 -23.74 -7.44 -22.20
CA ASN A 256 -24.25 -6.74 -21.03
C ASN A 256 -23.84 -5.26 -20.99
N GLU A 257 -22.61 -4.93 -21.40
CA GLU A 257 -22.13 -3.55 -21.54
C GLU A 257 -22.91 -2.84 -22.63
N PHE A 258 -23.02 -3.46 -23.80
CA PHE A 258 -23.80 -2.93 -24.92
C PHE A 258 -25.24 -2.63 -24.52
N LYS A 259 -25.97 -3.60 -23.92
CA LYS A 259 -27.35 -3.39 -23.45
C LYS A 259 -27.47 -2.22 -22.46
N ARG A 260 -26.54 -2.06 -21.54
CA ARG A 260 -26.56 -0.94 -20.59
C ARG A 260 -26.37 0.41 -21.28
N ALA A 261 -25.42 0.48 -22.22
CA ALA A 261 -25.15 1.70 -22.98
C ALA A 261 -26.31 2.07 -23.92
N VAL A 262 -26.88 1.09 -24.65
CA VAL A 262 -28.06 1.27 -25.46
C VAL A 262 -29.28 1.72 -24.63
N GLY A 263 -29.49 1.12 -23.45
CA GLY A 263 -30.57 1.52 -22.54
C GLY A 263 -30.39 2.97 -22.02
N HIS A 264 -29.14 3.40 -21.81
CA HIS A 264 -28.80 4.78 -21.43
C HIS A 264 -29.15 5.77 -22.56
N LEU A 265 -28.68 5.51 -23.79
CA LEU A 265 -28.95 6.36 -24.95
C LEU A 265 -30.46 6.41 -25.30
N LEU A 266 -31.17 5.29 -25.12
CA LEU A 266 -32.63 5.25 -25.29
C LEU A 266 -33.33 6.14 -24.26
N LYS A 267 -32.93 6.09 -23.01
CA LYS A 267 -33.46 6.94 -21.94
C LYS A 267 -33.18 8.44 -22.16
N GLU A 268 -32.04 8.75 -22.77
CA GLU A 268 -31.69 10.13 -23.17
C GLU A 268 -32.41 10.60 -24.45
N GLY A 269 -33.19 9.70 -25.10
CA GLY A 269 -33.91 10.01 -26.34
C GLY A 269 -33.02 10.16 -27.57
N LYS A 270 -31.73 9.74 -27.48
CA LYS A 270 -30.75 9.88 -28.56
C LYS A 270 -30.89 8.81 -29.64
N ILE A 271 -31.48 7.65 -29.30
CA ILE A 271 -31.67 6.53 -30.21
C ILE A 271 -33.06 5.93 -30.10
N GLN A 272 -33.44 5.17 -31.15
CA GLN A 272 -34.61 4.28 -31.18
C GLN A 272 -34.14 2.86 -31.49
N ILE A 273 -34.76 1.88 -30.83
CA ILE A 273 -34.53 0.46 -31.07
C ILE A 273 -35.72 -0.06 -31.91
N THR A 274 -35.41 -0.69 -33.04
CA THR A 274 -36.39 -1.36 -33.88
C THR A 274 -36.23 -2.88 -33.79
N GLU A 275 -37.04 -3.65 -34.47
CA GLU A 275 -36.93 -5.13 -34.50
C GLU A 275 -35.57 -5.61 -35.03
N LYS A 276 -34.91 -4.84 -35.91
CA LYS A 276 -33.70 -5.28 -36.61
C LYS A 276 -32.46 -4.35 -36.36
N ASN A 277 -32.67 -3.13 -35.95
CA ASN A 277 -31.59 -2.14 -35.88
C ASN A 277 -31.78 -1.15 -34.73
N ILE A 278 -30.69 -0.37 -34.45
CA ILE A 278 -30.69 0.79 -33.60
C ILE A 278 -30.48 2.01 -34.47
N ARG A 279 -31.29 3.04 -34.32
CA ARG A 279 -31.23 4.27 -35.12
C ARG A 279 -31.05 5.49 -34.24
N ARG A 280 -30.28 6.46 -34.71
CA ARG A 280 -30.20 7.77 -34.10
C ARG A 280 -31.53 8.51 -34.27
N VAL A 281 -32.01 9.15 -33.22
CA VAL A 281 -33.14 10.09 -33.31
C VAL A 281 -32.59 11.39 -33.91
N ARG A 282 -33.09 11.78 -35.08
CA ARG A 282 -32.80 13.12 -35.65
C ARG A 282 -33.62 14.14 -34.86
N GLY A 283 -32.96 15.06 -34.15
CA GLY A 283 -33.59 16.22 -33.53
C GLY A 283 -34.05 17.21 -34.58
#